data_0324df9e96a44ba4f7618f31b9903cc4
#
_entry.id   0324df9e96a44ba4f7618f31b9903cc4
#
_cell.length_a   1.000
_cell.length_b   1.000
_cell.length_c   1.000
_cell.angle_alpha   90.00
_cell.angle_beta   90.00
_cell.angle_gamma   90.00
#
_symmetry.space_group_name_H-M   'P 1'
#
loop_
_entity.id
_entity.type
_entity.pdbx_description
1 polymer ?
#
loop_
_entity_poly.entity_id
_entity_poly.type
_entity_poly.pdbx_seq_one_letter_code
_entity_poly.pdbx_strand_id
1 'polypeptide(L)'
;MVRAITFDAFGTIIDTGREVLIHIAREVCAEHRAGLDPEAFLDTWDRYFFGADTEQFLTLAEVTEDSLAKALHEYGIEADPRPYIDRLEALWLKAKAYPEVRTVLAALDGIPRAVVSNADDAFLKGILRRNRLTFDVVITSESAQAYKPRPRIFELALKALRIPPADVVHVGDSLEADIAGASRLGMRTVWVNRSGVRRGPGDPTPDVEVRDLSDLPEVVRRLP
;
A
#
# COMPACT_ATOMS: atom_id res chain seq x y z
N MET A 1 -12.06 -21.22 10.36
CA MET A 1 -13.08 -20.36 9.69
C MET A 1 -12.64 -18.91 9.84
N VAL A 2 -12.68 -18.12 8.76
CA VAL A 2 -12.29 -16.70 8.78
C VAL A 2 -13.27 -15.90 9.64
N ARG A 3 -12.74 -15.16 10.63
CA ARG A 3 -13.50 -14.33 11.58
C ARG A 3 -13.25 -12.84 11.42
N ALA A 4 -12.20 -12.43 10.72
CA ALA A 4 -11.95 -11.05 10.33
C ALA A 4 -11.12 -10.97 9.06
N ILE A 5 -11.16 -9.82 8.41
CA ILE A 5 -10.38 -9.53 7.20
C ILE A 5 -9.58 -8.26 7.42
N THR A 6 -8.30 -8.31 7.08
CA THR A 6 -7.45 -7.10 7.00
C THR A 6 -7.12 -6.84 5.54
N PHE A 7 -7.17 -5.58 5.13
CA PHE A 7 -6.88 -5.14 3.76
C PHE A 7 -5.69 -4.21 3.77
N ASP A 8 -4.79 -4.38 2.81
CA ASP A 8 -3.98 -3.26 2.39
C ASP A 8 -4.84 -2.19 1.70
N ALA A 9 -4.34 -0.95 1.61
CA ALA A 9 -5.08 0.12 0.98
C ALA A 9 -4.70 0.31 -0.49
N PHE A 10 -3.45 0.67 -0.75
CA PHE A 10 -2.99 1.15 -2.06
C PHE A 10 -2.63 0.00 -2.98
N GLY A 11 -3.20 -0.03 -4.19
CA GLY A 11 -3.06 -1.19 -5.10
C GLY A 11 -4.07 -2.31 -4.80
N THR A 12 -4.64 -2.34 -3.59
CA THR A 12 -5.61 -3.34 -3.15
C THR A 12 -7.04 -2.82 -3.20
N ILE A 13 -7.39 -1.81 -2.40
CA ILE A 13 -8.73 -1.20 -2.37
C ILE A 13 -8.77 0.20 -2.97
N ILE A 14 -7.64 0.90 -3.03
CA ILE A 14 -7.49 2.23 -3.61
C ILE A 14 -6.56 2.14 -4.81
N ASP A 15 -7.02 2.69 -5.94
CA ASP A 15 -6.24 2.80 -7.16
C ASP A 15 -5.33 4.04 -7.08
N THR A 16 -4.06 3.83 -6.84
CA THR A 16 -3.07 4.90 -6.75
C THR A 16 -2.17 5.01 -7.98
N GLY A 17 -2.22 4.02 -8.86
CA GLY A 17 -1.51 3.96 -10.13
C GLY A 17 -0.09 4.57 -10.18
N ARG A 18 0.87 3.88 -10.77
CA ARG A 18 2.22 4.41 -11.12
C ARG A 18 2.13 5.72 -11.94
N GLU A 19 0.98 5.94 -12.58
CA GLU A 19 0.70 7.13 -13.41
C GLU A 19 0.85 8.46 -12.68
N VAL A 20 0.56 8.51 -11.37
CA VAL A 20 0.71 9.72 -10.57
C VAL A 20 2.19 10.03 -10.32
N LEU A 21 3.00 9.01 -10.03
CA LEU A 21 4.44 9.17 -9.83
C LEU A 21 5.15 9.58 -11.12
N ILE A 22 4.82 8.93 -12.25
CA ILE A 22 5.41 9.29 -13.54
C ILE A 22 4.98 10.70 -14.00
N HIS A 23 3.79 11.16 -13.58
CA HIS A 23 3.36 12.54 -13.84
C HIS A 23 4.29 13.55 -13.13
N ILE A 24 4.59 13.34 -11.86
CA ILE A 24 5.56 14.18 -11.11
C ILE A 24 6.95 14.09 -11.72
N ALA A 25 7.40 12.90 -12.09
CA ALA A 25 8.69 12.74 -12.75
C ALA A 25 8.79 13.52 -14.07
N ARG A 26 7.71 13.54 -14.87
CA ARG A 26 7.62 14.36 -16.09
C ARG A 26 7.68 15.85 -15.81
N GLU A 27 7.01 16.32 -14.75
CA GLU A 27 7.09 17.74 -14.36
C GLU A 27 8.54 18.11 -13.99
N VAL A 28 9.20 17.33 -13.12
CA VAL A 28 10.60 17.55 -12.74
C VAL A 28 11.51 17.61 -13.96
N CYS A 29 11.41 16.64 -14.87
CA CYS A 29 12.24 16.57 -16.07
C CYS A 29 11.99 17.78 -16.99
N ALA A 30 10.74 18.17 -17.20
CA ALA A 30 10.36 19.29 -18.06
C ALA A 30 10.85 20.64 -17.48
N GLU A 31 10.78 20.82 -16.17
CA GLU A 31 11.14 22.06 -15.51
C GLU A 31 12.66 22.25 -15.39
N HIS A 32 13.44 21.18 -15.19
CA HIS A 32 14.85 21.30 -14.82
C HIS A 32 15.82 20.71 -15.84
N ARG A 33 15.44 19.69 -16.59
CA ARG A 33 16.37 18.99 -17.48
C ARG A 33 15.66 18.44 -18.73
N ALA A 34 15.47 19.31 -19.73
CA ALA A 34 14.92 18.90 -21.01
C ALA A 34 15.75 17.75 -21.63
N GLY A 35 15.09 16.67 -21.99
CA GLY A 35 15.71 15.47 -22.55
C GLY A 35 16.07 14.37 -21.54
N LEU A 36 15.88 14.58 -20.25
CA LEU A 36 15.91 13.49 -19.26
C LEU A 36 14.68 12.62 -19.43
N ASP A 37 14.88 11.30 -19.47
CA ASP A 37 13.79 10.34 -19.52
C ASP A 37 13.06 10.27 -18.16
N PRO A 38 11.77 10.61 -18.08
CA PRO A 38 10.99 10.54 -16.85
C PRO A 38 10.90 9.14 -16.23
N GLU A 39 10.91 8.07 -17.04
CA GLU A 39 10.91 6.69 -16.52
C GLU A 39 12.24 6.39 -15.82
N ALA A 40 13.37 6.75 -16.43
CA ALA A 40 14.68 6.58 -15.80
C ALA A 40 14.83 7.41 -14.51
N PHE A 41 14.26 8.62 -14.48
CA PHE A 41 14.20 9.42 -13.27
C PHE A 41 13.35 8.75 -12.19
N LEU A 42 12.15 8.26 -12.55
CA LEU A 42 11.27 7.57 -11.62
C LEU A 42 11.89 6.29 -11.07
N ASP A 43 12.57 5.49 -11.91
CA ASP A 43 13.27 4.29 -11.45
C ASP A 43 14.38 4.63 -10.43
N THR A 44 15.04 5.77 -10.60
CA THR A 44 16.03 6.27 -9.64
C THR A 44 15.36 6.70 -8.34
N TRP A 45 14.23 7.40 -8.41
CA TRP A 45 13.45 7.79 -7.25
C TRP A 45 12.92 6.57 -6.49
N ASP A 46 12.33 5.58 -7.19
CA ASP A 46 11.89 4.31 -6.61
C ASP A 46 13.03 3.57 -5.90
N ARG A 47 14.23 3.56 -6.49
CA ARG A 47 15.41 2.93 -5.88
C ARG A 47 15.77 3.58 -4.53
N TYR A 48 15.69 4.90 -4.41
CA TYR A 48 15.91 5.60 -3.14
C TYR A 48 14.76 5.39 -2.16
N PHE A 49 13.53 5.38 -2.64
CA PHE A 49 12.35 5.17 -1.81
C PHE A 49 12.33 3.77 -1.17
N PHE A 50 12.50 2.73 -1.97
CA PHE A 50 12.51 1.35 -1.48
C PHE A 50 13.82 0.95 -0.79
N GLY A 51 14.91 1.66 -1.05
CA GLY A 51 16.20 1.49 -0.40
C GLY A 51 16.39 2.36 0.85
N ALA A 52 15.37 3.10 1.29
CA ALA A 52 15.47 3.92 2.47
C ALA A 52 15.76 3.05 3.72
N ASP A 53 16.82 3.40 4.44
CA ASP A 53 17.11 2.79 5.72
C ASP A 53 16.11 3.30 6.76
N THR A 54 15.30 2.38 7.28
CA THR A 54 14.26 2.68 8.25
C THR A 54 14.59 2.13 9.65
N GLU A 55 15.86 2.14 10.05
CA GLU A 55 16.23 1.84 11.42
C GLU A 55 15.47 2.75 12.39
N GLN A 56 15.43 4.04 12.06
CA GLN A 56 14.53 5.00 12.71
C GLN A 56 13.28 5.19 11.85
N PHE A 57 12.10 5.08 12.45
CA PHE A 57 10.85 5.30 11.73
C PHE A 57 10.76 6.75 11.21
N LEU A 58 10.46 6.88 9.93
CA LEU A 58 10.08 8.11 9.26
C LEU A 58 8.66 7.95 8.72
N THR A 59 7.89 9.01 8.64
CA THR A 59 6.59 9.00 7.96
C THR A 59 6.74 8.76 6.46
N LEU A 60 5.66 8.35 5.81
CA LEU A 60 5.69 8.15 4.35
C LEU A 60 6.02 9.45 3.62
N ALA A 61 5.49 10.58 4.09
CA ALA A 61 5.80 11.90 3.55
C ALA A 61 7.31 12.22 3.65
N GLU A 62 7.94 11.99 4.82
CA GLU A 62 9.37 12.20 5.02
C GLU A 62 10.23 11.30 4.11
N VAL A 63 9.88 10.00 4.01
CA VAL A 63 10.60 9.06 3.11
C VAL A 63 10.45 9.48 1.66
N THR A 64 9.27 9.93 1.24
CA THR A 64 9.00 10.35 -0.13
C THR A 64 9.78 11.62 -0.48
N GLU A 65 9.81 12.59 0.43
CA GLU A 65 10.55 13.84 0.27
C GLU A 65 12.07 13.60 0.20
N ASP A 66 12.64 12.83 1.14
CA ASP A 66 14.06 12.49 1.19
C ASP A 66 14.51 11.71 -0.06
N SER A 67 13.71 10.72 -0.49
CA SER A 67 14.01 9.93 -1.69
C SER A 67 13.98 10.77 -2.96
N LEU A 68 13.03 11.70 -3.08
CA LEU A 68 12.98 12.64 -4.21
C LEU A 68 14.19 13.59 -4.19
N ALA A 69 14.56 14.13 -3.02
CA ALA A 69 15.74 14.97 -2.89
C ALA A 69 17.02 14.26 -3.34
N LYS A 70 17.18 12.98 -2.97
CA LYS A 70 18.32 12.16 -3.41
C LYS A 70 18.29 11.90 -4.92
N ALA A 71 17.14 11.64 -5.51
CA ALA A 71 17.00 11.47 -6.94
C ALA A 71 17.35 12.78 -7.70
N LEU A 72 16.84 13.91 -7.26
CA LEU A 72 17.17 15.23 -7.81
C LEU A 72 18.68 15.47 -7.78
N HIS A 73 19.32 15.22 -6.63
CA HIS A 73 20.76 15.40 -6.45
C HIS A 73 21.58 14.49 -7.38
N GLU A 74 21.20 13.21 -7.56
CA GLU A 74 21.91 12.28 -8.47
C GLU A 74 21.91 12.79 -9.90
N TYR A 75 20.83 13.44 -10.34
CA TYR A 75 20.75 14.06 -11.66
C TYR A 75 21.33 15.47 -11.72
N GLY A 76 21.90 15.99 -10.63
CA GLY A 76 22.46 17.34 -10.56
C GLY A 76 21.38 18.44 -10.67
N ILE A 77 20.17 18.16 -10.23
CA ILE A 77 19.05 19.10 -10.20
C ILE A 77 18.99 19.73 -8.81
N GLU A 78 19.24 21.03 -8.73
CA GLU A 78 19.11 21.81 -7.50
C GLU A 78 17.68 22.37 -7.42
N ALA A 79 16.76 21.58 -6.86
CA ALA A 79 15.38 21.98 -6.65
C ALA A 79 14.88 21.52 -5.27
N ASP A 80 13.98 22.30 -4.71
CA ASP A 80 13.26 21.90 -3.49
C ASP A 80 12.27 20.78 -3.83
N PRO A 81 12.35 19.59 -3.19
CA PRO A 81 11.42 18.50 -3.44
C PRO A 81 9.99 18.81 -2.96
N ARG A 82 9.83 19.63 -1.93
CA ARG A 82 8.57 19.88 -1.25
C ARG A 82 7.38 20.24 -2.15
N PRO A 83 7.52 21.18 -3.10
CA PRO A 83 6.43 21.52 -4.02
C PRO A 83 5.94 20.33 -4.87
N TYR A 84 6.82 19.38 -5.21
CA TYR A 84 6.47 18.18 -5.96
C TYR A 84 5.72 17.18 -5.08
N ILE A 85 6.18 17.02 -3.82
CA ILE A 85 5.50 16.16 -2.84
C ILE A 85 4.11 16.69 -2.52
N ASP A 86 3.92 17.99 -2.32
CA ASP A 86 2.61 18.59 -2.09
C ASP A 86 1.64 18.33 -3.27
N ARG A 87 2.13 18.38 -4.52
CA ARG A 87 1.36 18.03 -5.71
C ARG A 87 1.02 16.55 -5.78
N LEU A 88 1.99 15.70 -5.48
CA LEU A 88 1.81 14.23 -5.42
C LEU A 88 0.72 13.87 -4.41
N GLU A 89 0.81 14.39 -3.20
CA GLU A 89 -0.18 14.17 -2.16
C GLU A 89 -1.58 14.67 -2.59
N ALA A 90 -1.66 15.87 -3.19
CA ALA A 90 -2.92 16.41 -3.69
C ALA A 90 -3.55 15.55 -4.80
N LEU A 91 -2.74 14.90 -5.63
CA LEU A 91 -3.20 13.95 -6.65
C LEU A 91 -3.65 12.64 -5.99
N TRP A 92 -2.88 12.07 -5.10
CA TRP A 92 -3.23 10.84 -4.39
C TRP A 92 -4.47 10.99 -3.52
N LEU A 93 -4.69 12.16 -2.90
CA LEU A 93 -5.94 12.42 -2.18
C LEU A 93 -7.18 12.33 -3.05
N LYS A 94 -7.03 12.42 -4.38
CA LYS A 94 -8.14 12.23 -5.35
C LYS A 94 -8.29 10.78 -5.81
N ALA A 95 -7.38 9.89 -5.38
CA ALA A 95 -7.43 8.47 -5.72
C ALA A 95 -8.79 7.85 -5.37
N LYS A 96 -9.26 6.99 -6.24
CA LYS A 96 -10.56 6.33 -6.09
C LYS A 96 -10.40 4.89 -5.66
N ALA A 97 -11.39 4.39 -4.97
CA ALA A 97 -11.49 2.95 -4.77
C ALA A 97 -11.71 2.25 -6.11
N TYR A 98 -11.15 1.04 -6.24
CA TYR A 98 -11.46 0.19 -7.40
C TYR A 98 -12.98 -0.06 -7.49
N PRO A 99 -13.51 -0.24 -8.71
CA PRO A 99 -14.97 -0.29 -8.93
C PRO A 99 -15.70 -1.34 -8.11
N GLU A 100 -15.08 -2.50 -7.93
CA GLU A 100 -15.65 -3.66 -7.22
C GLU A 100 -15.67 -3.50 -5.69
N VAL A 101 -14.81 -2.66 -5.11
CA VAL A 101 -14.55 -2.59 -3.65
C VAL A 101 -15.83 -2.43 -2.84
N ARG A 102 -16.71 -1.52 -3.21
CA ARG A 102 -17.94 -1.26 -2.45
C ARG A 102 -18.87 -2.46 -2.42
N THR A 103 -19.03 -3.13 -3.57
CA THR A 103 -19.87 -4.34 -3.70
C THR A 103 -19.29 -5.47 -2.87
N VAL A 104 -17.97 -5.64 -2.92
CA VAL A 104 -17.27 -6.68 -2.15
C VAL A 104 -17.37 -6.42 -0.65
N LEU A 105 -17.14 -5.19 -0.19
CA LEU A 105 -17.28 -4.85 1.23
C LEU A 105 -18.71 -5.02 1.73
N ALA A 106 -19.71 -4.75 0.91
CA ALA A 106 -21.12 -5.02 1.25
C ALA A 106 -21.42 -6.53 1.33
N ALA A 107 -20.84 -7.34 0.44
CA ALA A 107 -20.99 -8.79 0.46
C ALA A 107 -20.26 -9.47 1.65
N LEU A 108 -19.34 -8.77 2.29
CA LEU A 108 -18.59 -9.19 3.49
C LEU A 108 -19.17 -8.55 4.77
N ASP A 109 -20.40 -8.03 4.72
CA ASP A 109 -21.01 -7.42 5.89
C ASP A 109 -21.18 -8.44 7.03
N GLY A 110 -21.02 -7.95 8.27
CA GLY A 110 -21.02 -8.82 9.47
C GLY A 110 -19.66 -9.45 9.80
N ILE A 111 -18.65 -9.35 8.93
CA ILE A 111 -17.28 -9.79 9.24
C ILE A 111 -16.47 -8.53 9.62
N PRO A 112 -15.83 -8.47 10.80
CA PRO A 112 -14.95 -7.38 11.19
C PRO A 112 -13.84 -7.13 10.15
N ARG A 113 -13.62 -5.86 9.79
CA ARG A 113 -12.68 -5.46 8.74
C ARG A 113 -11.72 -4.40 9.24
N ALA A 114 -10.45 -4.58 8.93
CA ALA A 114 -9.43 -3.58 9.21
C ALA A 114 -8.69 -3.17 7.93
N VAL A 115 -8.10 -1.98 7.94
CA VAL A 115 -7.07 -1.59 6.98
C VAL A 115 -5.72 -1.61 7.67
N VAL A 116 -4.71 -2.19 7.01
CA VAL A 116 -3.31 -2.25 7.45
C VAL A 116 -2.44 -1.76 6.29
N SER A 117 -1.97 -0.53 6.34
CA SER A 117 -1.34 0.10 5.19
C SER A 117 -0.06 0.85 5.54
N ASN A 118 0.91 0.79 4.64
CA ASN A 118 2.07 1.68 4.67
C ASN A 118 1.62 3.08 4.22
N ALA A 119 1.27 3.92 5.19
CA ALA A 119 0.69 5.24 4.96
C ALA A 119 0.79 6.12 6.21
N ASP A 120 0.62 7.41 6.02
CA ASP A 120 0.43 8.35 7.10
C ASP A 120 -1.06 8.43 7.49
N ASP A 121 -1.33 8.58 8.77
CA ASP A 121 -2.66 8.48 9.40
C ASP A 121 -3.69 9.43 8.77
N ALA A 122 -3.34 10.72 8.73
CA ALA A 122 -4.24 11.75 8.23
C ALA A 122 -4.56 11.55 6.74
N PHE A 123 -3.55 11.14 5.98
CA PHE A 123 -3.62 10.92 4.55
C PHE A 123 -4.56 9.75 4.22
N LEU A 124 -4.31 8.56 4.79
CA LEU A 124 -5.15 7.38 4.56
C LEU A 124 -6.60 7.61 5.01
N LYS A 125 -6.81 8.17 6.20
CA LYS A 125 -8.15 8.50 6.70
C LYS A 125 -8.88 9.49 5.79
N GLY A 126 -8.16 10.44 5.20
CA GLY A 126 -8.69 11.38 4.19
C GLY A 126 -9.21 10.67 2.94
N ILE A 127 -8.42 9.74 2.40
CA ILE A 127 -8.77 8.95 1.20
C ILE A 127 -9.96 8.03 1.49
N LEU A 128 -9.93 7.28 2.60
CA LEU A 128 -11.04 6.39 2.96
C LEU A 128 -12.36 7.17 3.10
N ARG A 129 -12.34 8.31 3.79
CA ARG A 129 -13.52 9.17 3.95
C ARG A 129 -14.03 9.69 2.61
N ARG A 130 -13.16 10.15 1.73
CA ARG A 130 -13.52 10.66 0.40
C ARG A 130 -14.16 9.57 -0.46
N ASN A 131 -13.69 8.34 -0.34
CA ASN A 131 -14.24 7.18 -1.01
C ASN A 131 -15.45 6.59 -0.29
N ARG A 132 -15.89 7.14 0.86
CA ARG A 132 -16.98 6.62 1.71
C ARG A 132 -16.77 5.15 2.09
N LEU A 133 -15.53 4.80 2.39
CA LEU A 133 -15.16 3.47 2.88
C LEU A 133 -15.00 3.54 4.41
N THR A 134 -15.61 2.58 5.10
CA THR A 134 -15.57 2.46 6.56
C THR A 134 -15.02 1.10 6.95
N PHE A 135 -14.16 1.11 7.97
CA PHE A 135 -13.55 -0.08 8.54
C PHE A 135 -13.61 0.01 10.07
N ASP A 136 -13.68 -1.12 10.74
CA ASP A 136 -13.73 -1.18 12.21
C ASP A 136 -12.40 -0.74 12.83
N VAL A 137 -11.28 -1.01 12.12
CA VAL A 137 -9.92 -0.69 12.56
C VAL A 137 -9.13 -0.14 11.36
N VAL A 138 -8.33 0.90 11.58
CA VAL A 138 -7.38 1.43 10.60
C VAL A 138 -6.02 1.54 11.28
N ILE A 139 -5.06 0.77 10.83
CA ILE A 139 -3.66 0.79 11.29
C ILE A 139 -2.78 1.23 10.12
N THR A 140 -1.98 2.24 10.35
CA THR A 140 -1.01 2.76 9.39
C THR A 140 0.41 2.49 9.86
N SER A 141 1.39 2.63 8.96
CA SER A 141 2.80 2.60 9.34
C SER A 141 3.13 3.68 10.37
N GLU A 142 2.52 4.87 10.25
CA GLU A 142 2.70 5.96 11.21
C GLU A 142 2.19 5.58 12.61
N SER A 143 0.95 5.10 12.73
CA SER A 143 0.40 4.68 14.04
C SER A 143 1.12 3.47 14.63
N ALA A 144 1.66 2.60 13.79
CA ALA A 144 2.44 1.44 14.21
C ALA A 144 3.90 1.77 14.50
N GLN A 145 4.44 2.88 14.00
CA GLN A 145 5.87 3.19 13.97
C GLN A 145 6.68 2.04 13.33
N ALA A 146 6.10 1.45 12.29
CA ALA A 146 6.68 0.32 11.56
C ALA A 146 5.98 0.12 10.22
N TYR A 147 6.75 -0.06 9.18
CA TYR A 147 6.28 -0.45 7.85
C TYR A 147 6.04 -1.95 7.73
N LYS A 148 5.06 -2.39 6.92
CA LYS A 148 5.03 -3.77 6.41
C LYS A 148 6.33 -4.05 5.64
N PRO A 149 6.92 -5.25 5.76
CA PRO A 149 6.42 -6.50 6.35
C PRO A 149 6.76 -6.67 7.84
N ARG A 150 7.15 -5.63 8.57
CA ARG A 150 7.45 -5.76 10.01
C ARG A 150 6.22 -6.25 10.80
N PRO A 151 6.36 -7.20 11.74
CA PRO A 151 5.22 -7.82 12.45
C PRO A 151 4.34 -6.82 13.19
N ARG A 152 4.93 -5.79 13.75
CA ARG A 152 4.27 -4.81 14.65
C ARG A 152 2.98 -4.21 14.08
N ILE A 153 2.95 -3.87 12.78
CA ILE A 153 1.77 -3.26 12.16
C ILE A 153 0.58 -4.24 12.10
N PHE A 154 0.85 -5.50 11.82
CA PHE A 154 -0.16 -6.56 11.81
C PHE A 154 -0.60 -6.92 13.23
N GLU A 155 0.33 -7.02 14.19
CA GLU A 155 0.04 -7.29 15.60
C GLU A 155 -0.91 -6.27 16.21
N LEU A 156 -0.76 -4.99 15.86
CA LEU A 156 -1.67 -3.93 16.30
C LEU A 156 -3.08 -4.13 15.75
N ALA A 157 -3.21 -4.52 14.47
CA ALA A 157 -4.50 -4.83 13.88
C ALA A 157 -5.16 -6.05 14.55
N LEU A 158 -4.41 -7.14 14.75
CA LEU A 158 -4.87 -8.35 15.45
C LEU A 158 -5.32 -8.05 16.87
N LYS A 159 -4.53 -7.24 17.60
CA LYS A 159 -4.87 -6.79 18.96
C LYS A 159 -6.16 -5.98 18.99
N ALA A 160 -6.33 -5.05 18.05
CA ALA A 160 -7.52 -4.21 17.96
C ALA A 160 -8.77 -5.03 17.61
N LEU A 161 -8.64 -5.99 16.69
CA LEU A 161 -9.70 -6.91 16.30
C LEU A 161 -10.02 -7.95 17.39
N ARG A 162 -9.08 -8.25 18.29
CA ARG A 162 -9.18 -9.29 19.32
C ARG A 162 -9.44 -10.69 18.73
N ILE A 163 -8.83 -10.99 17.61
CA ILE A 163 -8.98 -12.26 16.88
C ILE A 163 -7.57 -12.87 16.69
N PRO A 164 -7.43 -14.19 16.93
CA PRO A 164 -6.14 -14.85 16.70
C PRO A 164 -5.76 -14.84 15.21
N PRO A 165 -4.44 -14.79 14.89
CA PRO A 165 -3.95 -14.70 13.51
C PRO A 165 -4.54 -15.75 12.56
N ALA A 166 -4.64 -17.00 13.01
CA ALA A 166 -5.14 -18.11 12.20
C ALA A 166 -6.61 -17.96 11.73
N ASP A 167 -7.38 -17.08 12.38
CA ASP A 167 -8.76 -16.77 12.04
C ASP A 167 -8.90 -15.49 11.23
N VAL A 168 -7.79 -14.85 10.86
CA VAL A 168 -7.76 -13.60 10.06
C VAL A 168 -7.16 -13.87 8.69
N VAL A 169 -7.78 -13.32 7.66
CA VAL A 169 -7.21 -13.27 6.33
C VAL A 169 -6.71 -11.86 6.03
N HIS A 170 -5.45 -11.73 5.58
CA HIS A 170 -4.91 -10.50 5.04
C HIS A 170 -4.98 -10.50 3.53
N VAL A 171 -5.47 -9.40 2.96
CA VAL A 171 -5.67 -9.21 1.53
C VAL A 171 -4.80 -8.03 1.07
N GLY A 172 -3.85 -8.28 0.18
CA GLY A 172 -2.91 -7.24 -0.29
C GLY A 172 -2.32 -7.55 -1.65
N ASP A 173 -1.68 -6.56 -2.27
CA ASP A 173 -1.10 -6.67 -3.61
C ASP A 173 0.42 -6.92 -3.60
N SER A 174 1.10 -6.67 -2.49
CA SER A 174 2.54 -6.85 -2.37
C SER A 174 2.91 -8.22 -1.80
N LEU A 175 3.65 -9.02 -2.56
CA LEU A 175 4.15 -10.32 -2.08
C LEU A 175 5.02 -10.17 -0.83
N GLU A 176 5.93 -9.19 -0.78
CA GLU A 176 6.82 -9.01 0.37
C GLU A 176 6.11 -8.29 1.52
N ALA A 177 5.48 -7.14 1.27
CA ALA A 177 4.89 -6.34 2.34
C ALA A 177 3.69 -7.04 2.98
N ASP A 178 2.77 -7.57 2.16
CA ASP A 178 1.51 -8.12 2.64
C ASP A 178 1.59 -9.63 2.88
N ILE A 179 1.98 -10.39 1.84
CA ILE A 179 1.90 -11.85 1.91
C ILE A 179 2.93 -12.41 2.87
N ALA A 180 4.22 -12.04 2.70
CA ALA A 180 5.25 -12.48 3.63
C ALA A 180 5.03 -11.92 5.04
N GLY A 181 4.65 -10.64 5.15
CA GLY A 181 4.42 -10.00 6.45
C GLY A 181 3.33 -10.70 7.27
N ALA A 182 2.16 -10.94 6.67
CA ALA A 182 1.02 -11.58 7.34
C ALA A 182 1.27 -13.07 7.60
N SER A 183 1.85 -13.80 6.63
CA SER A 183 2.14 -15.24 6.77
C SER A 183 3.08 -15.54 7.93
N ARG A 184 4.08 -14.69 8.19
CA ARG A 184 5.00 -14.83 9.34
C ARG A 184 4.32 -14.86 10.69
N LEU A 185 3.12 -14.27 10.79
CA LEU A 185 2.29 -14.27 11.99
C LEU A 185 1.25 -15.41 12.02
N GLY A 186 1.20 -16.23 10.99
CA GLY A 186 0.21 -17.30 10.86
C GLY A 186 -1.18 -16.82 10.41
N MET A 187 -1.27 -15.64 9.83
CA MET A 187 -2.48 -15.17 9.15
C MET A 187 -2.61 -15.87 7.79
N ARG A 188 -3.83 -16.05 7.32
CA ARG A 188 -4.08 -16.46 5.94
C ARG A 188 -3.89 -15.28 5.01
N THR A 189 -3.56 -15.55 3.75
CA THR A 189 -3.21 -14.51 2.79
C THR A 189 -3.93 -14.66 1.46
N VAL A 190 -4.43 -13.55 0.95
CA VAL A 190 -4.95 -13.45 -0.41
C VAL A 190 -4.14 -12.40 -1.16
N TRP A 191 -3.46 -12.83 -2.20
CA TRP A 191 -2.70 -11.92 -3.07
C TRP A 191 -3.58 -11.39 -4.19
N VAL A 192 -3.70 -10.08 -4.27
CA VAL A 192 -4.45 -9.36 -5.32
C VAL A 192 -3.50 -9.01 -6.45
N ASN A 193 -3.42 -9.85 -7.46
CA ASN A 193 -2.50 -9.72 -8.57
C ASN A 193 -3.17 -9.03 -9.78
N ARG A 194 -3.45 -7.74 -9.67
CA ARG A 194 -4.15 -6.97 -10.72
C ARG A 194 -3.38 -6.90 -12.04
N SER A 195 -2.07 -6.83 -11.96
CA SER A 195 -1.18 -6.71 -13.14
C SER A 195 -0.83 -8.05 -13.78
N GLY A 196 -1.18 -9.19 -13.16
CA GLY A 196 -0.87 -10.51 -13.68
C GLY A 196 0.62 -10.86 -13.67
N VAL A 197 1.36 -10.31 -12.72
CA VAL A 197 2.81 -10.60 -12.53
C VAL A 197 2.99 -12.06 -12.17
N ARG A 198 3.97 -12.72 -12.79
CA ARG A 198 4.33 -14.09 -12.44
C ARG A 198 5.28 -14.08 -11.24
N ARG A 199 4.98 -14.92 -10.24
CA ARG A 199 5.89 -15.13 -9.12
C ARG A 199 7.18 -15.80 -9.60
N GLY A 200 8.30 -15.31 -9.08
CA GLY A 200 9.62 -15.88 -9.29
C GLY A 200 9.95 -16.98 -8.29
N PRO A 201 11.05 -17.71 -8.52
CA PRO A 201 11.59 -18.63 -7.53
C PRO A 201 11.98 -17.89 -6.23
N GLY A 202 11.42 -18.33 -5.10
CA GLY A 202 11.68 -17.72 -3.79
C GLY A 202 10.68 -16.66 -3.35
N ASP A 203 9.77 -16.21 -4.21
CA ASP A 203 8.70 -15.29 -3.83
C ASP A 203 7.77 -15.90 -2.77
N PRO A 204 7.24 -15.10 -1.86
CA PRO A 204 6.23 -15.54 -0.89
C PRO A 204 5.04 -16.22 -1.56
N THR A 205 4.55 -17.29 -0.94
CA THR A 205 3.42 -18.05 -1.48
C THR A 205 2.15 -17.66 -0.73
N PRO A 206 1.16 -17.02 -1.41
CA PRO A 206 -0.14 -16.75 -0.83
C PRO A 206 -0.97 -18.03 -0.70
N ASP A 207 -1.93 -18.07 0.24
CA ASP A 207 -2.91 -19.16 0.29
C ASP A 207 -3.84 -19.14 -0.94
N VAL A 208 -4.20 -17.94 -1.41
CA VAL A 208 -5.01 -17.74 -2.62
C VAL A 208 -4.49 -16.54 -3.42
N GLU A 209 -4.49 -16.65 -4.74
CA GLU A 209 -4.26 -15.54 -5.67
C GLU A 209 -5.58 -15.21 -6.37
N VAL A 210 -5.88 -13.90 -6.44
CA VAL A 210 -7.04 -13.35 -7.17
C VAL A 210 -6.58 -12.24 -8.11
N ARG A 211 -7.31 -12.04 -9.20
CA ARG A 211 -7.00 -10.95 -10.13
C ARG A 211 -7.47 -9.58 -9.61
N ASP A 212 -8.62 -9.58 -8.95
CA ASP A 212 -9.22 -8.43 -8.27
C ASP A 212 -10.06 -8.93 -7.09
N LEU A 213 -10.74 -8.04 -6.41
CA LEU A 213 -11.49 -8.40 -5.20
C LEU A 213 -12.86 -9.07 -5.46
N SER A 214 -13.32 -9.17 -6.71
CA SER A 214 -14.68 -9.65 -7.03
C SER A 214 -14.97 -11.03 -6.47
N ASP A 215 -13.97 -11.92 -6.47
CA ASP A 215 -14.10 -13.29 -5.97
C ASP A 215 -13.86 -13.42 -4.45
N LEU A 216 -13.43 -12.35 -3.77
CA LEU A 216 -13.03 -12.40 -2.37
C LEU A 216 -14.15 -12.93 -1.43
N PRO A 217 -15.44 -12.58 -1.59
CA PRO A 217 -16.49 -13.13 -0.73
C PRO A 217 -16.61 -14.66 -0.81
N GLU A 218 -16.34 -15.23 -1.98
CA GLU A 218 -16.36 -16.69 -2.15
C GLU A 218 -15.08 -17.32 -1.58
N VAL A 219 -13.92 -16.70 -1.82
CA VAL A 219 -12.64 -17.12 -1.26
C VAL A 219 -12.71 -17.17 0.27
N VAL A 220 -13.21 -16.12 0.93
CA VAL A 220 -13.34 -16.04 2.39
C VAL A 220 -14.21 -17.15 2.95
N ARG A 221 -15.31 -17.50 2.25
CA ARG A 221 -16.21 -18.62 2.68
C ARG A 221 -15.55 -20.00 2.56
N ARG A 222 -14.61 -20.17 1.63
CA ARG A 222 -13.93 -21.45 1.37
C ARG A 222 -12.68 -21.65 2.21
N LEU A 223 -12.07 -20.56 2.69
CA LEU A 223 -10.90 -20.64 3.56
C LEU A 223 -11.31 -21.31 4.89
N PRO A 224 -10.59 -22.37 5.31
CA PRO A 224 -10.93 -23.16 6.49
C PRO A 224 -10.87 -22.36 7.80
#